data_2b5dbc1645377e640a0cbd7f044ae8d2
#
_entry.id   2b5dbc1645377e640a0cbd7f044ae8d2
#
_cell.length_a   1.000
_cell.length_b   1.000
_cell.length_c   1.000
_cell.angle_alpha   90.00
_cell.angle_beta   90.00
_cell.angle_gamma   90.00
#
_symmetry.space_group_name_H-M   'P 1'
#
loop_
_entity.id
_entity.type
_entity.pdbx_description
1 polymer ?
#
loop_
_entity_poly.entity_id
_entity_poly.type
_entity_poly.pdbx_seq_one_letter_code
_entity_poly.pdbx_strand_id
1 'polypeptide(L)'
;MEPIFTDKQLNNMSREDLISLMKIVQEQTKKKDTEIQLLKDKQKELEFLNAMLSDRLTLAQRKQFGASSERYAEDYEQMNLFNEAEANADAETEELFEEIRSSSYKRKKRKGKKEEDLSNFETVETRTYKLEGEARYCPACGSMKRPEKEPSLIRGSIATHSLVAGIMNAKYVNGMPLARQEREFARYDLDLSTKTMANWIINCADRYLKPLYQLMKEELLESRYIHCDESRIQVLGEPDQKGTTQNWMWVYLTDEFSGSPQMVLFDYERTRAGYHPVNFLGDRFHGYLTCDGYQAYHSLGEGIIVSGCLTHARRRFDAALTALKKDFTKEQLKETIAYQAMSRIGILYKIEEMIHNKAPEEKYEERQKQSRPVMDALFEWLHTMEDSVDRSSLIGDAILYTLNQEAYLKRYLEDGHLSIDNNSAERALKNFAVGRRNWLFAKSVRGAGASALVYSITETALLNHLKPYAYLTYILDELRKMGAFPKEEELKKLLPWSEDLPEYCRTKLKK
;
A
#
# COMPACT_ATOMS: atom_id res chain seq x y z
N MET A 1 -47.51 3.84 -15.16
CA MET A 1 -48.19 3.99 -13.85
C MET A 1 -49.34 4.94 -14.06
N GLU A 2 -50.57 4.48 -13.79
CA GLU A 2 -51.71 5.37 -13.79
C GLU A 2 -51.60 6.35 -12.61
N PRO A 3 -51.94 7.62 -12.81
CA PRO A 3 -51.90 8.60 -11.72
C PRO A 3 -52.93 8.22 -10.63
N ILE A 4 -52.47 8.19 -9.37
CA ILE A 4 -53.29 7.81 -8.19
C ILE A 4 -54.44 8.79 -7.98
N PHE A 5 -54.27 10.02 -8.46
CA PHE A 5 -55.31 11.09 -8.49
C PHE A 5 -55.38 11.74 -9.86
N THR A 6 -56.59 12.01 -10.34
CA THR A 6 -56.81 12.75 -11.58
C THR A 6 -56.66 14.24 -11.30
N ASP A 7 -56.32 15.04 -12.31
CA ASP A 7 -56.21 16.50 -12.19
C ASP A 7 -57.47 17.17 -11.63
N LYS A 8 -58.64 16.58 -11.93
CA LYS A 8 -59.94 17.03 -11.43
C LYS A 8 -60.11 16.75 -9.92
N GLN A 9 -59.54 15.70 -9.42
CA GLN A 9 -59.52 15.38 -7.98
C GLN A 9 -58.53 16.27 -7.22
N LEU A 10 -57.37 16.52 -7.76
CA LEU A 10 -56.34 17.42 -7.17
C LEU A 10 -56.86 18.88 -7.11
N ASN A 11 -57.53 19.36 -8.13
CA ASN A 11 -58.06 20.72 -8.16
C ASN A 11 -59.22 20.97 -7.20
N ASN A 12 -59.93 19.91 -6.72
CA ASN A 12 -61.03 20.02 -5.77
C ASN A 12 -60.60 19.76 -4.30
N MET A 13 -59.28 19.51 -4.03
CA MET A 13 -58.78 19.32 -2.68
C MET A 13 -58.53 20.67 -1.97
N SER A 14 -58.78 20.68 -0.66
CA SER A 14 -58.45 21.84 0.15
C SER A 14 -56.91 22.04 0.24
N ARG A 15 -56.50 23.25 0.49
CA ARG A 15 -55.06 23.57 0.68
C ARG A 15 -54.40 22.71 1.79
N GLU A 16 -55.15 22.41 2.84
CA GLU A 16 -54.67 21.62 3.97
C GLU A 16 -54.50 20.13 3.58
N ASP A 17 -55.42 19.60 2.79
CA ASP A 17 -55.34 18.23 2.26
C ASP A 17 -54.18 18.06 1.27
N LEU A 18 -53.93 19.05 0.43
CA LEU A 18 -52.76 19.09 -0.49
C LEU A 18 -51.45 19.10 0.27
N ILE A 19 -51.33 19.91 1.35
CA ILE A 19 -50.13 19.95 2.18
C ILE A 19 -49.92 18.60 2.88
N SER A 20 -50.98 17.98 3.37
CA SER A 20 -50.89 16.66 4.00
C SER A 20 -50.46 15.56 3.01
N LEU A 21 -51.04 15.62 1.80
CA LEU A 21 -50.62 14.70 0.72
C LEU A 21 -49.16 14.90 0.32
N MET A 22 -48.68 16.14 0.19
CA MET A 22 -47.30 16.43 -0.11
C MET A 22 -46.34 15.90 0.97
N LYS A 23 -46.67 16.00 2.25
CA LYS A 23 -45.88 15.43 3.35
C LYS A 23 -45.79 13.91 3.26
N ILE A 24 -46.93 13.24 2.99
CA ILE A 24 -46.95 11.79 2.81
C ILE A 24 -46.11 11.35 1.61
N VAL A 25 -46.21 12.07 0.48
CA VAL A 25 -45.41 11.77 -0.72
C VAL A 25 -43.91 12.00 -0.45
N GLN A 26 -43.54 13.08 0.25
CA GLN A 26 -42.16 13.33 0.63
C GLN A 26 -41.60 12.24 1.55
N GLU A 27 -42.38 11.76 2.51
CA GLU A 27 -41.96 10.69 3.40
C GLU A 27 -41.80 9.35 2.65
N GLN A 28 -42.73 9.06 1.74
CA GLN A 28 -42.64 7.86 0.88
C GLN A 28 -41.45 7.94 -0.08
N THR A 29 -41.16 9.13 -0.63
CA THR A 29 -40.01 9.34 -1.48
C THR A 29 -38.69 9.10 -0.70
N LYS A 30 -38.57 9.66 0.51
CA LYS A 30 -37.42 9.40 1.38
C LYS A 30 -37.25 7.91 1.69
N LYS A 31 -38.33 7.19 2.00
CA LYS A 31 -38.26 5.73 2.23
C LYS A 31 -37.82 4.97 0.99
N LYS A 32 -38.31 5.34 -0.19
CA LYS A 32 -37.88 4.76 -1.47
C LYS A 32 -36.40 5.09 -1.79
N ASP A 33 -35.93 6.29 -1.52
CA ASP A 33 -34.53 6.66 -1.73
C ASP A 33 -33.58 5.85 -0.85
N THR A 34 -33.95 5.63 0.43
CA THR A 34 -33.17 4.74 1.32
C THR A 34 -33.18 3.29 0.87
N GLU A 35 -34.30 2.80 0.38
CA GLU A 35 -34.43 1.45 -0.18
C GLU A 35 -33.61 1.28 -1.48
N ILE A 36 -33.67 2.28 -2.35
CA ILE A 36 -32.85 2.32 -3.58
C ILE A 36 -31.36 2.31 -3.23
N GLN A 37 -30.93 3.07 -2.23
CA GLN A 37 -29.54 3.06 -1.80
C GLN A 37 -29.12 1.70 -1.25
N LEU A 38 -29.94 1.09 -0.42
CA LEU A 38 -29.70 -0.27 0.12
C LEU A 38 -29.63 -1.33 -0.99
N LEU A 39 -30.50 -1.22 -2.01
CA LEU A 39 -30.49 -2.12 -3.16
C LEU A 39 -29.24 -1.93 -4.03
N LYS A 40 -28.78 -0.69 -4.21
CA LYS A 40 -27.51 -0.40 -4.91
C LYS A 40 -26.32 -0.98 -4.19
N ASP A 41 -26.28 -0.89 -2.87
CA ASP A 41 -25.18 -1.45 -2.08
C ASP A 41 -25.19 -2.98 -2.12
N LYS A 42 -26.37 -3.61 -2.03
CA LYS A 42 -26.51 -5.06 -2.25
C LYS A 42 -26.16 -5.50 -3.67
N GLN A 43 -26.48 -4.70 -4.67
CA GLN A 43 -26.10 -4.98 -6.05
C GLN A 43 -24.58 -4.99 -6.20
N LYS A 44 -23.88 -4.00 -5.63
CA LYS A 44 -22.40 -3.96 -5.63
C LYS A 44 -21.78 -5.16 -4.93
N GLU A 45 -22.36 -5.57 -3.81
CA GLU A 45 -21.91 -6.76 -3.07
C GLU A 45 -22.11 -8.04 -3.91
N LEU A 46 -23.25 -8.18 -4.59
CA LEU A 46 -23.54 -9.30 -5.50
C LEU A 46 -22.64 -9.29 -6.74
N GLU A 47 -22.34 -8.13 -7.32
CA GLU A 47 -21.41 -8.00 -8.44
C GLU A 47 -20.02 -8.42 -8.02
N PHE A 48 -19.56 -8.00 -6.85
CA PHE A 48 -18.29 -8.44 -6.28
C PHE A 48 -18.24 -9.95 -6.03
N LEU A 49 -19.31 -10.52 -5.47
CA LEU A 49 -19.42 -11.96 -5.23
C LEU A 49 -19.45 -12.76 -6.55
N ASN A 50 -20.17 -12.27 -7.56
CA ASN A 50 -20.23 -12.87 -8.88
C ASN A 50 -18.87 -12.83 -9.60
N ALA A 51 -18.14 -11.70 -9.50
CA ALA A 51 -16.78 -11.62 -10.01
C ALA A 51 -15.88 -12.66 -9.34
N MET A 52 -15.95 -12.78 -8.02
CA MET A 52 -15.16 -13.74 -7.24
C MET A 52 -15.51 -15.20 -7.56
N LEU A 53 -16.79 -15.49 -7.83
CA LEU A 53 -17.25 -16.83 -8.26
C LEU A 53 -16.87 -17.15 -9.70
N SER A 54 -16.92 -16.16 -10.61
CA SER A 54 -16.47 -16.28 -11.99
C SER A 54 -14.97 -16.57 -12.07
N ASP A 55 -14.15 -15.89 -11.26
CA ASP A 55 -12.72 -16.15 -11.15
C ASP A 55 -12.41 -17.57 -10.66
N ARG A 56 -13.17 -18.04 -9.65
CA ARG A 56 -13.06 -19.42 -9.16
C ARG A 56 -13.45 -20.45 -10.24
N LEU A 57 -14.51 -20.17 -11.00
CA LEU A 57 -14.97 -21.05 -12.09
C LEU A 57 -13.94 -21.11 -13.22
N THR A 58 -13.36 -19.96 -13.59
CA THR A 58 -12.33 -19.86 -14.62
C THR A 58 -11.05 -20.60 -14.21
N LEU A 59 -10.64 -20.49 -12.95
CA LEU A 59 -9.52 -21.25 -12.40
C LEU A 59 -9.79 -22.77 -12.39
N ALA A 60 -11.01 -23.20 -12.05
CA ALA A 60 -11.40 -24.60 -12.09
C ALA A 60 -11.45 -25.17 -13.51
N GLN A 61 -11.94 -24.39 -14.49
CA GLN A 61 -11.96 -24.79 -15.90
C GLN A 61 -10.57 -24.87 -16.52
N ARG A 62 -9.65 -23.94 -16.18
CA ARG A 62 -8.23 -23.99 -16.59
C ARG A 62 -7.50 -25.21 -16.04
N LYS A 63 -7.81 -25.64 -14.81
CA LYS A 63 -7.27 -26.89 -14.22
C LYS A 63 -7.76 -28.14 -14.95
N GLN A 64 -8.95 -28.13 -15.50
CA GLN A 64 -9.57 -29.27 -16.16
C GLN A 64 -9.17 -29.43 -17.65
N PHE A 65 -8.81 -28.32 -18.33
CA PHE A 65 -8.56 -28.27 -19.79
C PHE A 65 -7.22 -27.65 -20.20
N GLY A 66 -6.34 -27.28 -19.26
CA GLY A 66 -5.01 -26.74 -19.53
C GLY A 66 -4.00 -27.83 -19.90
N ALA A 67 -3.36 -27.70 -21.05
CA ALA A 67 -2.34 -28.63 -21.52
C ALA A 67 -1.11 -28.63 -20.62
N SER A 68 -0.70 -29.81 -20.15
CA SER A 68 0.52 -30.03 -19.40
C SER A 68 1.71 -30.13 -20.36
N SER A 69 2.37 -29.03 -20.73
CA SER A 69 3.76 -29.03 -21.18
C SER A 69 4.31 -27.61 -21.25
N GLU A 70 5.12 -27.25 -20.30
CA GLU A 70 6.02 -26.10 -20.40
C GLU A 70 7.45 -26.60 -20.64
N ARG A 71 7.95 -26.37 -21.85
CA ARG A 71 9.38 -26.43 -22.14
C ARG A 71 9.95 -25.04 -21.97
N TYR A 72 10.84 -24.86 -20.99
CA TYR A 72 11.60 -23.64 -20.81
C TYR A 72 12.89 -23.67 -21.60
N ALA A 73 13.27 -22.52 -22.17
CA ALA A 73 14.52 -22.32 -22.88
C ALA A 73 15.71 -22.21 -21.89
N GLU A 74 16.88 -22.64 -22.33
CA GLU A 74 18.08 -22.94 -21.54
C GLU A 74 18.80 -21.79 -20.80
N ASP A 75 18.24 -20.58 -20.73
CA ASP A 75 18.94 -19.41 -20.13
C ASP A 75 18.59 -19.09 -18.66
N TYR A 76 17.96 -20.00 -17.92
CA TYR A 76 17.44 -19.75 -16.57
C TYR A 76 17.99 -20.66 -15.45
N GLU A 77 19.12 -21.31 -15.63
CA GLU A 77 19.66 -22.24 -14.60
C GLU A 77 19.95 -21.61 -13.24
N GLN A 78 20.12 -20.29 -13.16
CA GLN A 78 20.37 -19.61 -11.88
C GLN A 78 19.10 -19.21 -11.10
N MET A 79 17.91 -19.25 -11.74
CA MET A 79 16.63 -18.96 -11.13
C MET A 79 15.98 -20.15 -10.41
N ASN A 80 16.30 -21.38 -10.79
CA ASN A 80 15.64 -22.59 -10.29
C ASN A 80 15.93 -22.92 -8.82
N LEU A 81 17.01 -22.40 -8.25
CA LEU A 81 17.37 -22.67 -6.85
C LEU A 81 16.41 -22.06 -5.82
N PHE A 82 15.59 -21.08 -6.22
CA PHE A 82 14.62 -20.42 -5.34
C PHE A 82 13.16 -20.83 -5.63
N ASN A 83 12.88 -21.45 -6.76
CA ASN A 83 11.53 -21.86 -7.18
C ASN A 83 11.10 -23.23 -6.66
N GLU A 84 12.02 -24.14 -6.34
CA GLU A 84 11.66 -25.50 -5.94
C GLU A 84 10.84 -25.59 -4.65
N ALA A 85 11.12 -24.71 -3.68
CA ALA A 85 10.39 -24.70 -2.41
C ALA A 85 8.96 -24.14 -2.54
N GLU A 86 8.71 -23.26 -3.53
CA GLU A 86 7.38 -22.67 -3.78
C GLU A 86 6.55 -23.51 -4.77
N ALA A 87 7.19 -24.19 -5.72
CA ALA A 87 6.53 -25.11 -6.65
C ALA A 87 6.00 -26.37 -5.92
N ASN A 88 6.74 -26.87 -4.95
CA ASN A 88 6.31 -28.01 -4.13
C ASN A 88 5.14 -27.69 -3.17
N ALA A 89 4.90 -26.40 -2.88
CA ALA A 89 3.74 -25.99 -2.09
C ALA A 89 2.40 -26.12 -2.83
N ASP A 90 2.40 -26.23 -4.17
CA ASP A 90 1.18 -26.36 -4.97
C ASP A 90 0.56 -27.76 -4.96
N ALA A 91 1.37 -28.83 -4.85
CA ALA A 91 0.89 -30.21 -4.81
C ALA A 91 0.00 -30.48 -3.58
N GLU A 92 0.35 -29.92 -2.41
CA GLU A 92 -0.46 -30.07 -1.19
C GLU A 92 -1.75 -29.22 -1.19
N THR A 93 -1.84 -28.21 -2.08
CA THR A 93 -3.04 -27.35 -2.17
C THR A 93 -4.17 -28.07 -2.89
N GLU A 94 -3.89 -28.97 -3.80
CA GLU A 94 -4.90 -29.74 -4.54
C GLU A 94 -5.61 -30.73 -3.64
N GLU A 95 -4.92 -31.44 -2.76
CA GLU A 95 -5.53 -32.35 -1.79
C GLU A 95 -6.47 -31.63 -0.81
N LEU A 96 -6.16 -30.39 -0.42
CA LEU A 96 -7.02 -29.62 0.51
C LEU A 96 -8.33 -29.11 -0.15
N PHE A 97 -8.31 -28.87 -1.46
CA PHE A 97 -9.51 -28.43 -2.21
C PHE A 97 -10.42 -29.60 -2.60
N GLU A 98 -9.87 -30.80 -2.81
CA GLU A 98 -10.67 -32.01 -3.02
C GLU A 98 -11.39 -32.44 -1.74
N GLU A 99 -10.77 -32.30 -0.56
CA GLU A 99 -11.43 -32.56 0.74
C GLU A 99 -12.61 -31.61 1.02
N ILE A 100 -12.61 -30.40 0.48
CA ILE A 100 -13.74 -29.46 0.63
C ILE A 100 -14.95 -29.82 -0.24
N ARG A 101 -14.76 -30.54 -1.36
CA ARG A 101 -15.84 -30.99 -2.25
C ARG A 101 -16.55 -32.25 -1.80
N SER A 102 -15.95 -33.05 -0.97
CA SER A 102 -16.57 -34.24 -0.37
C SER A 102 -17.25 -33.89 0.95
N SER A 103 -18.33 -33.12 0.90
CA SER A 103 -19.14 -32.84 2.08
C SER A 103 -19.98 -34.04 2.43
N SER A 104 -19.71 -34.68 3.49
CA SER A 104 -20.53 -35.35 4.50
C SER A 104 -19.73 -36.35 5.35
N TYR A 105 -18.45 -36.18 5.44
CA TYR A 105 -17.65 -36.97 6.40
C TYR A 105 -17.56 -36.24 7.74
N LYS A 106 -18.10 -36.85 8.80
CA LYS A 106 -17.84 -36.45 10.20
C LYS A 106 -16.32 -36.49 10.42
N ARG A 107 -15.68 -35.33 10.37
CA ARG A 107 -14.26 -35.15 10.64
C ARG A 107 -13.94 -35.77 12.01
N LYS A 108 -13.29 -36.91 12.05
CA LYS A 108 -12.59 -37.34 13.26
C LYS A 108 -11.60 -36.23 13.61
N LYS A 109 -11.79 -35.58 14.74
CA LYS A 109 -10.83 -34.61 15.27
C LYS A 109 -9.48 -35.31 15.35
N ARG A 110 -8.52 -34.99 14.48
CA ARG A 110 -7.13 -35.30 14.71
C ARG A 110 -6.71 -34.52 15.97
N LYS A 111 -6.80 -35.17 17.11
CA LYS A 111 -6.14 -34.74 18.34
C LYS A 111 -4.65 -34.95 18.10
N GLY A 112 -3.84 -33.91 18.21
CA GLY A 112 -2.41 -34.14 18.39
C GLY A 112 -1.46 -33.25 17.63
N LYS A 113 -1.72 -32.86 16.35
CA LYS A 113 -0.70 -32.12 15.57
C LYS A 113 -0.18 -30.87 16.28
N LYS A 114 -1.02 -30.13 16.97
CA LYS A 114 -0.63 -28.91 17.70
C LYS A 114 0.18 -29.21 18.97
N GLU A 115 -0.10 -30.30 19.65
CA GLU A 115 0.67 -30.77 20.82
C GLU A 115 2.01 -31.40 20.38
N GLU A 116 2.01 -32.06 19.23
CA GLU A 116 3.19 -32.64 18.60
C GLU A 116 4.16 -31.56 18.09
N ASP A 117 3.65 -30.55 17.37
CA ASP A 117 4.42 -29.43 16.86
C ASP A 117 5.09 -28.59 17.97
N LEU A 118 4.52 -28.56 19.18
CA LEU A 118 5.02 -27.79 20.32
C LEU A 118 5.71 -28.64 21.38
N SER A 119 5.79 -29.96 21.22
CA SER A 119 6.35 -30.89 22.22
C SER A 119 7.82 -30.66 22.53
N ASN A 120 8.57 -30.12 21.55
CA ASN A 120 10.00 -29.85 21.68
C ASN A 120 10.33 -28.50 22.33
N PHE A 121 9.29 -27.68 22.64
CA PHE A 121 9.47 -26.38 23.24
C PHE A 121 9.16 -26.38 24.73
N GLU A 122 10.02 -25.73 25.51
CA GLU A 122 9.78 -25.52 26.93
C GLU A 122 8.59 -24.59 27.17
N THR A 123 7.71 -24.97 28.08
CA THR A 123 6.57 -24.11 28.46
C THR A 123 7.05 -23.05 29.44
N VAL A 124 7.18 -21.81 28.96
CA VAL A 124 7.63 -20.66 29.75
C VAL A 124 6.51 -20.16 30.68
N GLU A 125 5.26 -20.12 30.17
CA GLU A 125 4.11 -19.62 30.94
C GLU A 125 2.85 -20.42 30.61
N THR A 126 2.07 -20.75 31.63
CA THR A 126 0.73 -21.33 31.47
C THR A 126 -0.33 -20.40 32.04
N ARG A 127 -1.19 -19.88 31.18
CA ARG A 127 -2.34 -19.04 31.59
C ARG A 127 -3.59 -19.92 31.76
N THR A 128 -4.12 -19.98 32.97
CA THR A 128 -5.32 -20.74 33.28
C THR A 128 -6.47 -19.80 33.56
N TYR A 129 -7.52 -19.90 32.77
CA TYR A 129 -8.77 -19.14 32.96
C TYR A 129 -9.76 -20.01 33.74
N LYS A 130 -10.19 -19.55 34.92
CA LYS A 130 -11.14 -20.26 35.79
C LYS A 130 -12.25 -19.33 36.23
N LEU A 131 -13.46 -19.84 36.30
CA LEU A 131 -14.58 -19.19 36.99
C LEU A 131 -14.69 -19.85 38.34
N GLU A 132 -14.92 -19.07 39.42
CA GLU A 132 -15.06 -19.55 40.78
C GLU A 132 -16.50 -19.32 41.30
N GLY A 133 -16.93 -20.15 42.22
CA GLY A 133 -18.22 -20.02 42.88
C GLY A 133 -19.41 -20.01 41.93
N GLU A 134 -20.35 -19.08 42.20
CA GLU A 134 -21.59 -18.91 41.44
C GLU A 134 -21.36 -18.41 40.02
N ALA A 135 -20.23 -17.74 39.74
CA ALA A 135 -19.88 -17.31 38.38
C ALA A 135 -19.76 -18.46 37.38
N ARG A 136 -19.60 -19.70 37.86
CA ARG A 136 -19.52 -20.92 37.02
C ARG A 136 -20.85 -21.29 36.39
N TYR A 137 -21.98 -20.75 36.88
CA TYR A 137 -23.31 -21.11 36.41
C TYR A 137 -24.05 -19.91 35.84
N CYS A 138 -24.88 -20.16 34.85
CA CYS A 138 -25.73 -19.13 34.29
C CYS A 138 -26.89 -18.82 35.27
N PRO A 139 -27.09 -17.56 35.71
CA PRO A 139 -28.13 -17.21 36.63
C PRO A 139 -29.55 -17.45 36.06
N ALA A 140 -29.70 -17.46 34.75
CA ALA A 140 -31.01 -17.64 34.09
C ALA A 140 -31.40 -19.11 33.87
N CYS A 141 -30.41 -20.00 33.58
CA CYS A 141 -30.71 -21.38 33.21
C CYS A 141 -29.91 -22.46 33.99
N GLY A 142 -29.04 -22.04 34.91
CA GLY A 142 -28.22 -22.95 35.71
C GLY A 142 -27.12 -23.70 34.94
N SER A 143 -27.00 -23.51 33.64
CA SER A 143 -25.97 -24.20 32.85
C SER A 143 -24.58 -23.70 33.20
N MET A 144 -23.55 -24.60 33.12
CA MET A 144 -22.17 -24.26 33.38
C MET A 144 -21.63 -23.29 32.32
N LYS A 145 -21.10 -22.16 32.76
CA LYS A 145 -20.42 -21.16 31.94
C LYS A 145 -18.97 -21.57 31.72
N ARG A 146 -18.43 -21.21 30.55
CA ARG A 146 -16.99 -21.24 30.32
C ARG A 146 -16.39 -19.87 30.63
N PRO A 147 -15.19 -19.81 31.21
CA PRO A 147 -14.52 -18.54 31.41
C PRO A 147 -14.27 -17.87 30.04
N GLU A 148 -14.36 -16.56 30.03
CA GLU A 148 -13.93 -15.79 28.89
C GLU A 148 -12.43 -16.00 28.69
N LYS A 149 -12.06 -16.28 27.47
CA LYS A 149 -10.69 -16.46 27.05
C LYS A 149 -10.35 -15.34 26.09
N GLU A 150 -9.14 -14.79 26.26
CA GLU A 150 -8.64 -13.83 25.27
C GLU A 150 -8.81 -14.36 23.84
N PRO A 151 -9.30 -13.54 22.91
CA PRO A 151 -9.47 -13.96 21.54
C PRO A 151 -8.11 -14.34 20.93
N SER A 152 -8.03 -15.51 20.31
CA SER A 152 -6.83 -15.90 19.56
C SER A 152 -6.69 -15.06 18.29
N LEU A 153 -5.47 -14.68 17.90
CA LEU A 153 -5.22 -13.93 16.68
C LEU A 153 -5.83 -14.64 15.45
N ILE A 154 -5.55 -15.94 15.31
CA ILE A 154 -6.13 -16.81 14.29
C ILE A 154 -6.74 -18.03 14.98
N ARG A 155 -8.04 -18.20 14.81
CA ARG A 155 -8.78 -19.29 15.47
C ARG A 155 -8.23 -20.65 15.04
N GLY A 156 -7.91 -21.49 16.03
CA GLY A 156 -7.43 -22.85 15.80
C GLY A 156 -5.97 -22.99 15.37
N SER A 157 -5.23 -21.88 15.35
CA SER A 157 -3.81 -21.81 14.99
C SER A 157 -2.92 -21.68 16.22
N ILE A 158 -1.63 -21.96 16.06
CA ILE A 158 -0.56 -21.61 17.00
C ILE A 158 -0.08 -20.18 16.82
N ALA A 159 -0.61 -19.43 15.82
CA ALA A 159 -0.25 -18.08 15.49
C ALA A 159 -0.54 -17.13 16.66
N THR A 160 0.50 -16.73 17.38
CA THR A 160 0.46 -15.65 18.35
C THR A 160 0.71 -14.31 17.64
N HIS A 161 0.29 -13.21 18.25
CA HIS A 161 0.58 -11.87 17.73
C HIS A 161 2.07 -11.60 17.59
N SER A 162 2.90 -12.06 18.53
CA SER A 162 4.36 -11.93 18.48
C SER A 162 5.00 -12.78 17.40
N LEU A 163 4.54 -14.02 17.18
CA LEU A 163 5.08 -14.88 16.13
C LEU A 163 4.76 -14.32 14.74
N VAL A 164 3.51 -13.90 14.51
CA VAL A 164 3.12 -13.30 13.21
C VAL A 164 3.83 -11.98 12.98
N ALA A 165 3.94 -11.12 14.01
CA ALA A 165 4.73 -9.89 13.94
C ALA A 165 6.20 -10.15 13.60
N GLY A 166 6.80 -11.21 14.18
CA GLY A 166 8.17 -11.66 13.88
C GLY A 166 8.34 -12.07 12.43
N ILE A 167 7.40 -12.87 11.90
CA ILE A 167 7.39 -13.30 10.50
C ILE A 167 7.25 -12.09 9.55
N MET A 168 6.32 -11.16 9.85
CA MET A 168 6.14 -9.93 9.08
C MET A 168 7.40 -9.07 9.11
N ASN A 169 7.96 -8.81 10.30
CA ASN A 169 9.18 -8.03 10.46
C ASN A 169 10.36 -8.63 9.71
N ALA A 170 10.57 -9.94 9.83
CA ALA A 170 11.64 -10.64 9.12
C ALA A 170 11.49 -10.50 7.60
N LYS A 171 10.26 -10.62 7.06
CA LYS A 171 10.02 -10.51 5.62
C LYS A 171 10.09 -9.07 5.11
N TYR A 172 9.36 -8.15 5.71
CA TYR A 172 9.12 -6.83 5.12
C TYR A 172 10.13 -5.76 5.58
N VAL A 173 10.69 -5.91 6.77
CA VAL A 173 11.72 -4.98 7.27
C VAL A 173 13.13 -5.52 6.99
N ASN A 174 13.36 -6.82 7.27
CA ASN A 174 14.70 -7.41 7.13
C ASN A 174 14.92 -8.11 5.77
N GLY A 175 13.91 -8.12 4.87
CA GLY A 175 14.02 -8.71 3.54
C GLY A 175 14.21 -10.22 3.52
N MET A 176 13.84 -10.95 4.59
CA MET A 176 14.01 -12.41 4.70
C MET A 176 12.79 -13.15 4.10
N PRO A 177 12.93 -13.87 2.97
CA PRO A 177 11.82 -14.62 2.37
C PRO A 177 11.25 -15.68 3.31
N LEU A 178 9.95 -15.99 3.14
CA LEU A 178 9.29 -17.01 3.97
C LEU A 178 9.97 -18.39 3.87
N ALA A 179 10.48 -18.77 2.71
CA ALA A 179 11.22 -20.03 2.54
C ALA A 179 12.51 -20.09 3.37
N ARG A 180 13.17 -18.96 3.63
CA ARG A 180 14.32 -18.91 4.55
C ARG A 180 13.86 -18.99 5.99
N GLN A 181 12.74 -18.36 6.33
CA GLN A 181 12.14 -18.45 7.68
C GLN A 181 11.68 -19.88 7.99
N GLU A 182 11.07 -20.59 7.03
CA GLU A 182 10.69 -21.99 7.15
C GLU A 182 11.91 -22.86 7.50
N ARG A 183 13.02 -22.69 6.79
CA ARG A 183 14.27 -23.41 7.09
C ARG A 183 14.84 -23.03 8.47
N GLU A 184 14.69 -21.78 8.88
CA GLU A 184 15.12 -21.34 10.21
C GLU A 184 14.27 -21.96 11.30
N PHE A 185 12.95 -21.98 11.17
CA PHE A 185 12.06 -22.66 12.12
C PHE A 185 12.33 -24.17 12.20
N ALA A 186 12.60 -24.81 11.06
CA ALA A 186 12.94 -26.24 11.04
C ALA A 186 14.24 -26.58 11.81
N ARG A 187 15.21 -25.65 11.90
CA ARG A 187 16.42 -25.82 12.75
C ARG A 187 16.13 -25.87 14.25
N TYR A 188 14.96 -25.31 14.63
CA TYR A 188 14.46 -25.34 16.00
C TYR A 188 13.32 -26.35 16.17
N ASP A 189 13.24 -27.35 15.31
CA ASP A 189 12.23 -28.41 15.33
C ASP A 189 10.78 -27.93 15.23
N LEU A 190 10.56 -26.76 14.62
CA LEU A 190 9.23 -26.24 14.33
C LEU A 190 8.91 -26.38 12.85
N ASP A 191 8.00 -27.31 12.52
CA ASP A 191 7.47 -27.48 11.16
C ASP A 191 6.42 -26.39 10.86
N LEU A 192 6.87 -25.28 10.27
CA LEU A 192 6.04 -24.14 9.92
C LEU A 192 6.22 -23.78 8.44
N SER A 193 5.32 -24.29 7.61
CA SER A 193 5.44 -24.14 6.15
C SER A 193 5.29 -22.70 5.68
N THR A 194 5.97 -22.34 4.58
CA THR A 194 5.84 -21.09 3.84
C THR A 194 4.37 -20.73 3.58
N LYS A 195 3.54 -21.72 3.19
CA LYS A 195 2.09 -21.54 2.95
C LYS A 195 1.36 -21.11 4.20
N THR A 196 1.63 -21.74 5.34
CA THR A 196 1.01 -21.39 6.62
C THR A 196 1.35 -19.96 7.02
N MET A 197 2.63 -19.58 6.94
CA MET A 197 3.09 -18.22 7.24
C MET A 197 2.45 -17.18 6.30
N ALA A 198 2.40 -17.46 5.00
CA ALA A 198 1.77 -16.58 4.02
C ALA A 198 0.27 -16.38 4.32
N ASN A 199 -0.46 -17.46 4.64
CA ASN A 199 -1.86 -17.38 5.02
C ASN A 199 -2.09 -16.59 6.32
N TRP A 200 -1.19 -16.70 7.30
CA TRP A 200 -1.26 -15.90 8.52
C TRP A 200 -1.07 -14.42 8.24
N ILE A 201 -0.09 -14.06 7.41
CA ILE A 201 0.14 -12.67 6.98
C ILE A 201 -1.10 -12.13 6.28
N ILE A 202 -1.62 -12.84 5.26
CA ILE A 202 -2.79 -12.41 4.49
C ILE A 202 -4.01 -12.22 5.40
N ASN A 203 -4.29 -13.20 6.28
CA ASN A 203 -5.42 -13.11 7.19
C ASN A 203 -5.29 -11.97 8.20
N CYS A 204 -4.08 -11.72 8.73
CA CYS A 204 -3.85 -10.62 9.65
C CYS A 204 -3.90 -9.26 8.94
N ALA A 205 -3.38 -9.16 7.72
CA ALA A 205 -3.47 -7.96 6.91
C ALA A 205 -4.94 -7.62 6.61
N ASP A 206 -5.71 -8.56 6.08
CA ASP A 206 -7.11 -8.33 5.74
C ASP A 206 -7.98 -8.01 6.96
N ARG A 207 -7.75 -8.70 8.08
CA ARG A 207 -8.62 -8.61 9.26
C ARG A 207 -8.26 -7.48 10.20
N TYR A 208 -6.97 -7.26 10.42
CA TYR A 208 -6.48 -6.37 11.47
C TYR A 208 -5.81 -5.12 10.92
N LEU A 209 -4.93 -5.23 9.91
CA LEU A 209 -4.18 -4.07 9.44
C LEU A 209 -4.99 -3.21 8.46
N LYS A 210 -5.92 -3.81 7.71
CA LYS A 210 -6.72 -3.07 6.73
C LYS A 210 -7.53 -1.91 7.32
N PRO A 211 -8.25 -2.04 8.48
CA PRO A 211 -8.94 -0.91 9.10
C PRO A 211 -7.98 0.23 9.48
N LEU A 212 -6.80 -0.10 10.01
CA LEU A 212 -5.78 0.89 10.35
C LEU A 212 -5.23 1.59 9.10
N TYR A 213 -4.98 0.82 8.03
CA TYR A 213 -4.58 1.37 6.73
C TYR A 213 -5.62 2.32 6.15
N GLN A 214 -6.91 2.00 6.24
CA GLN A 214 -7.98 2.87 5.77
C GLN A 214 -7.99 4.21 6.51
N LEU A 215 -7.83 4.17 7.83
CA LEU A 215 -7.73 5.39 8.63
C LEU A 215 -6.49 6.22 8.25
N MET A 216 -5.33 5.56 8.06
CA MET A 216 -4.12 6.24 7.56
C MET A 216 -4.34 6.86 6.19
N LYS A 217 -5.10 6.18 5.31
CA LYS A 217 -5.44 6.73 3.99
C LYS A 217 -6.32 7.97 4.09
N GLU A 218 -7.29 7.98 5.01
CA GLU A 218 -8.11 9.15 5.27
C GLU A 218 -7.27 10.34 5.74
N GLU A 219 -6.36 10.12 6.67
CA GLU A 219 -5.42 11.13 7.15
C GLU A 219 -4.48 11.64 6.03
N LEU A 220 -4.00 10.74 5.17
CA LEU A 220 -3.17 11.12 4.02
C LEU A 220 -3.91 12.06 3.07
N LEU A 221 -5.18 11.77 2.79
CA LEU A 221 -6.00 12.55 1.86
C LEU A 221 -6.41 13.94 2.39
N GLU A 222 -6.29 14.17 3.71
CA GLU A 222 -6.44 15.50 4.31
C GLU A 222 -5.15 16.35 4.18
N SER A 223 -4.03 15.74 3.86
CA SER A 223 -2.78 16.47 3.61
C SER A 223 -2.85 17.26 2.32
N ARG A 224 -2.28 18.47 2.33
CA ARG A 224 -2.16 19.29 1.12
C ARG A 224 -0.98 18.89 0.23
N TYR A 225 -0.02 18.14 0.75
CA TYR A 225 1.22 17.79 0.06
C TYR A 225 1.46 16.29 0.12
N ILE A 226 1.38 15.63 -1.02
CA ILE A 226 1.59 14.19 -1.17
C ILE A 226 2.68 13.95 -2.20
N HIS A 227 3.54 12.98 -1.93
CA HIS A 227 4.46 12.41 -2.91
C HIS A 227 3.89 11.11 -3.45
N CYS A 228 4.12 10.84 -4.74
CA CYS A 228 3.69 9.61 -5.38
C CYS A 228 4.80 9.06 -6.29
N ASP A 229 4.92 7.75 -6.30
CA ASP A 229 5.83 7.01 -7.20
C ASP A 229 5.32 5.57 -7.34
N GLU A 230 5.86 4.78 -8.26
CA GLU A 230 5.50 3.39 -8.43
C GLU A 230 6.68 2.51 -8.78
N SER A 231 6.59 1.24 -8.40
CA SER A 231 7.59 0.22 -8.73
C SER A 231 6.94 -1.05 -9.26
N ARG A 232 7.66 -1.74 -10.13
CA ARG A 232 7.17 -2.98 -10.74
C ARG A 232 7.14 -4.10 -9.71
N ILE A 233 6.12 -4.96 -9.81
CA ILE A 233 6.02 -6.23 -9.10
C ILE A 233 5.49 -7.27 -10.10
N GLN A 234 5.90 -8.51 -9.94
CA GLN A 234 5.33 -9.63 -10.67
C GLN A 234 4.34 -10.36 -9.77
N VAL A 235 3.14 -10.66 -10.29
CA VAL A 235 2.12 -11.44 -9.58
C VAL A 235 1.70 -12.61 -10.47
N LEU A 236 2.02 -13.83 -10.06
CA LEU A 236 1.81 -15.03 -10.89
C LEU A 236 0.33 -15.39 -11.07
N GLY A 237 -0.47 -15.17 -10.04
CA GLY A 237 -1.90 -15.50 -10.00
C GLY A 237 -2.82 -14.34 -10.36
N GLU A 238 -2.35 -13.38 -11.15
CA GLU A 238 -3.22 -12.29 -11.63
C GLU A 238 -4.18 -12.83 -12.69
N PRO A 239 -5.51 -12.69 -12.50
CA PRO A 239 -6.50 -13.16 -13.48
C PRO A 239 -6.29 -12.54 -14.86
N ASP A 240 -6.46 -13.34 -15.90
CA ASP A 240 -6.37 -12.92 -17.32
C ASP A 240 -5.03 -12.29 -17.74
N GLN A 241 -3.98 -12.47 -16.94
CA GLN A 241 -2.63 -12.08 -17.28
C GLN A 241 -1.69 -13.29 -17.36
N LYS A 242 -0.66 -13.18 -18.21
CA LYS A 242 0.44 -14.15 -18.17
C LYS A 242 1.26 -13.88 -16.90
N GLY A 243 1.77 -14.93 -16.26
CA GLY A 243 2.60 -14.80 -15.05
C GLY A 243 3.86 -13.94 -15.23
N THR A 244 4.25 -13.66 -16.49
CA THR A 244 5.35 -12.74 -16.86
C THR A 244 4.91 -11.28 -16.95
N THR A 245 3.60 -10.98 -16.88
CA THR A 245 3.09 -9.61 -16.95
C THR A 245 3.50 -8.83 -15.72
N GLN A 246 3.93 -7.60 -15.93
CA GLN A 246 4.34 -6.70 -14.85
C GLN A 246 3.11 -6.00 -14.27
N ASN A 247 2.99 -6.07 -12.97
CA ASN A 247 2.04 -5.33 -12.16
C ASN A 247 2.79 -4.23 -11.39
N TRP A 248 2.09 -3.42 -10.61
CA TRP A 248 2.66 -2.21 -10.03
C TRP A 248 2.33 -2.09 -8.54
N MET A 249 3.30 -1.63 -7.80
CA MET A 249 3.15 -1.21 -6.42
C MET A 249 3.31 0.31 -6.40
N TRP A 250 2.22 1.00 -6.18
CA TRP A 250 2.17 2.44 -6.01
C TRP A 250 2.51 2.80 -4.58
N VAL A 251 3.10 3.98 -4.38
CA VAL A 251 3.37 4.54 -3.08
C VAL A 251 2.87 5.98 -3.02
N TYR A 252 2.20 6.30 -1.93
CA TYR A 252 1.73 7.65 -1.61
C TYR A 252 2.23 8.01 -0.23
N LEU A 253 2.79 9.17 -0.05
CA LEU A 253 3.36 9.54 1.25
C LEU A 253 3.31 11.03 1.53
N THR A 254 3.33 11.36 2.82
CA THR A 254 3.64 12.68 3.35
C THR A 254 5.07 12.66 3.88
N ASP A 255 5.83 13.72 3.62
CA ASP A 255 7.18 13.88 4.13
C ASP A 255 7.24 14.82 5.35
N GLU A 256 8.44 15.10 5.83
CA GLU A 256 8.69 16.00 6.97
C GLU A 256 8.29 17.46 6.72
N PHE A 257 8.10 17.87 5.45
CA PHE A 257 7.76 19.24 5.08
C PHE A 257 6.26 19.44 4.88
N SER A 258 5.48 18.36 4.79
CA SER A 258 4.05 18.41 4.47
C SER A 258 3.17 19.08 5.54
N GLY A 259 3.70 19.27 6.76
CA GLY A 259 2.91 19.73 7.91
C GLY A 259 1.92 18.70 8.46
N SER A 260 1.89 17.50 7.89
CA SER A 260 1.05 16.36 8.29
C SER A 260 1.90 15.26 8.94
N PRO A 261 1.31 14.30 9.67
CA PRO A 261 2.04 13.14 10.16
C PRO A 261 2.75 12.42 9.01
N GLN A 262 4.01 12.04 9.21
CA GLN A 262 4.76 11.31 8.19
C GLN A 262 4.19 9.90 8.04
N MET A 263 3.77 9.56 6.83
CA MET A 263 3.21 8.24 6.52
C MET A 263 3.53 7.80 5.10
N VAL A 264 3.58 6.50 4.91
CA VAL A 264 3.77 5.85 3.60
C VAL A 264 2.69 4.83 3.40
N LEU A 265 1.94 4.94 2.31
CA LEU A 265 0.92 3.98 1.92
C LEU A 265 1.30 3.33 0.60
N PHE A 266 1.36 2.02 0.60
CA PHE A 266 1.53 1.20 -0.59
C PHE A 266 0.16 0.73 -1.10
N ASP A 267 0.01 0.72 -2.42
CA ASP A 267 -1.19 0.23 -3.07
C ASP A 267 -0.81 -0.68 -4.25
N TYR A 268 -1.39 -1.89 -4.28
CA TYR A 268 -1.11 -2.84 -5.35
C TYR A 268 -2.09 -2.66 -6.48
N GLU A 269 -1.56 -2.47 -7.69
CA GLU A 269 -2.36 -2.28 -8.88
C GLU A 269 -1.89 -3.13 -10.06
N ARG A 270 -2.86 -3.55 -10.86
CA ARG A 270 -2.67 -4.46 -11.98
C ARG A 270 -1.88 -3.84 -13.13
N THR A 271 -1.95 -2.52 -13.30
CA THR A 271 -1.34 -1.78 -14.41
C THR A 271 -0.70 -0.49 -13.93
N ARG A 272 0.02 0.20 -14.82
CA ARG A 272 0.57 1.55 -14.58
C ARG A 272 -0.40 2.66 -15.06
N ALA A 273 -1.67 2.37 -15.25
CA ALA A 273 -2.60 3.33 -15.83
C ALA A 273 -2.90 4.50 -14.89
N GLY A 274 -3.05 5.70 -15.45
CA GLY A 274 -3.27 6.93 -14.68
C GLY A 274 -4.57 6.97 -13.88
N TYR A 275 -5.54 6.10 -14.16
CA TYR A 275 -6.76 6.02 -13.36
C TYR A 275 -6.53 5.45 -11.94
N HIS A 276 -5.42 4.73 -11.70
CA HIS A 276 -5.11 4.20 -10.37
C HIS A 276 -4.84 5.31 -9.35
N PRO A 277 -3.93 6.27 -9.59
CA PRO A 277 -3.78 7.41 -8.69
C PRO A 277 -5.05 8.26 -8.61
N VAL A 278 -5.82 8.42 -9.69
CA VAL A 278 -7.13 9.09 -9.63
C VAL A 278 -8.07 8.38 -8.65
N ASN A 279 -8.19 7.05 -8.74
CA ASN A 279 -9.03 6.26 -7.84
C ASN A 279 -8.53 6.27 -6.39
N PHE A 280 -7.21 6.27 -6.19
CA PHE A 280 -6.62 6.28 -4.86
C PHE A 280 -6.85 7.62 -4.16
N LEU A 281 -6.57 8.73 -4.84
CA LEU A 281 -6.73 10.09 -4.32
C LEU A 281 -8.21 10.49 -4.23
N GLY A 282 -9.03 10.03 -5.19
CA GLY A 282 -10.46 10.32 -5.25
C GLY A 282 -10.77 11.81 -5.34
N ASP A 283 -12.02 12.16 -5.07
CA ASP A 283 -12.49 13.55 -5.06
C ASP A 283 -12.15 14.30 -3.74
N ARG A 284 -11.49 13.62 -2.80
CA ARG A 284 -11.16 14.18 -1.47
C ARG A 284 -9.84 14.94 -1.47
N PHE A 285 -8.88 14.51 -2.26
CA PHE A 285 -7.56 15.14 -2.28
C PHE A 285 -7.56 16.39 -3.16
N HIS A 286 -7.22 17.51 -2.53
CA HIS A 286 -7.00 18.79 -3.21
C HIS A 286 -5.69 19.39 -2.73
N GLY A 287 -4.68 19.39 -3.59
CA GLY A 287 -3.35 19.87 -3.19
C GLY A 287 -2.27 19.58 -4.20
N TYR A 288 -1.04 19.56 -3.72
CA TYR A 288 0.14 19.31 -4.53
C TYR A 288 0.52 17.82 -4.49
N LEU A 289 0.71 17.24 -5.68
CA LEU A 289 1.24 15.91 -5.85
C LEU A 289 2.64 15.99 -6.45
N THR A 290 3.67 15.67 -5.65
CA THR A 290 5.05 15.60 -6.12
C THR A 290 5.33 14.21 -6.69
N CYS A 291 5.74 14.14 -7.96
CA CYS A 291 5.96 12.87 -8.67
C CYS A 291 7.05 13.00 -9.74
N ASP A 292 7.33 11.92 -10.46
CA ASP A 292 8.19 11.94 -11.64
C ASP A 292 7.48 12.54 -12.87
N GLY A 293 8.20 12.60 -13.99
CA GLY A 293 7.65 13.11 -15.26
C GLY A 293 6.81 12.10 -16.04
N TYR A 294 6.22 11.08 -15.39
CA TYR A 294 5.36 10.15 -16.09
C TYR A 294 4.04 10.82 -16.51
N GLN A 295 3.73 10.72 -17.80
CA GLN A 295 2.61 11.46 -18.41
C GLN A 295 1.25 11.21 -17.74
N ALA A 296 1.04 10.04 -17.14
CA ALA A 296 -0.21 9.71 -16.47
C ALA A 296 -0.53 10.64 -15.28
N TYR A 297 0.48 11.20 -14.63
CA TYR A 297 0.28 12.17 -13.55
C TYR A 297 -0.22 13.54 -14.02
N HIS A 298 -0.05 13.87 -15.30
CA HIS A 298 -0.47 15.16 -15.84
C HIS A 298 -1.99 15.26 -16.11
N SER A 299 -2.75 14.20 -15.87
CA SER A 299 -4.20 14.11 -16.15
C SER A 299 -5.00 13.59 -14.96
N LEU A 300 -4.66 14.02 -13.73
CA LEU A 300 -5.25 13.49 -12.49
C LEU A 300 -6.59 14.16 -12.09
N GLY A 301 -7.06 15.17 -12.82
CA GLY A 301 -8.33 15.85 -12.53
C GLY A 301 -8.17 17.22 -11.88
N GLU A 302 -9.30 17.88 -11.67
CA GLU A 302 -9.36 19.21 -11.08
C GLU A 302 -8.97 19.17 -9.59
N GLY A 303 -8.21 20.16 -9.13
CA GLY A 303 -7.80 20.29 -7.73
C GLY A 303 -6.46 19.65 -7.37
N ILE A 304 -5.89 18.82 -8.26
CA ILE A 304 -4.56 18.22 -8.06
C ILE A 304 -3.52 19.01 -8.86
N ILE A 305 -2.56 19.58 -8.15
CA ILE A 305 -1.47 20.36 -8.74
C ILE A 305 -0.21 19.50 -8.76
N VAL A 306 0.23 19.10 -9.95
CA VAL A 306 1.42 18.24 -10.09
C VAL A 306 2.70 19.06 -9.93
N SER A 307 3.59 18.64 -9.02
CA SER A 307 4.96 19.16 -8.86
C SER A 307 5.96 18.13 -9.37
N GLY A 308 6.92 18.56 -10.19
CA GLY A 308 7.90 17.69 -10.85
C GLY A 308 9.13 17.42 -9.98
N CYS A 309 9.88 16.38 -10.35
CA CYS A 309 11.10 15.95 -9.68
C CYS A 309 12.35 16.38 -10.45
N LEU A 310 13.12 17.33 -9.89
CA LEU A 310 14.35 17.81 -10.52
C LEU A 310 15.46 16.73 -10.57
N THR A 311 15.44 15.75 -9.67
CA THR A 311 16.37 14.62 -9.70
C THR A 311 16.30 13.83 -11.01
N HIS A 312 15.11 13.67 -11.61
CA HIS A 312 14.98 12.98 -12.89
C HIS A 312 15.62 13.76 -14.04
N ALA A 313 15.45 15.07 -14.10
CA ALA A 313 16.17 15.92 -15.05
C ALA A 313 17.68 15.84 -14.83
N ARG A 314 18.14 15.96 -13.59
CA ARG A 314 19.55 15.85 -13.21
C ARG A 314 20.17 14.51 -13.64
N ARG A 315 19.48 13.38 -13.43
CA ARG A 315 19.96 12.03 -13.83
C ARG A 315 20.20 11.93 -15.34
N ARG A 316 19.36 12.57 -16.17
CA ARG A 316 19.55 12.56 -17.64
C ARG A 316 20.79 13.33 -18.05
N PHE A 317 21.04 14.51 -17.45
CA PHE A 317 22.28 15.26 -17.68
C PHE A 317 23.50 14.51 -17.16
N ASP A 318 23.43 13.83 -16.02
CA ASP A 318 24.52 13.01 -15.49
C ASP A 318 24.82 11.80 -16.41
N ALA A 319 23.81 11.18 -16.98
CA ALA A 319 23.99 10.11 -17.96
C ALA A 319 24.71 10.61 -19.21
N ALA A 320 24.32 11.78 -19.74
CA ALA A 320 24.98 12.41 -20.88
C ALA A 320 26.45 12.79 -20.54
N LEU A 321 26.69 13.35 -19.37
CA LEU A 321 28.04 13.69 -18.90
C LEU A 321 28.91 12.44 -18.69
N THR A 322 28.33 11.38 -18.13
CA THR A 322 29.03 10.12 -17.86
C THR A 322 29.46 9.42 -19.17
N ALA A 323 28.65 9.51 -20.23
CA ALA A 323 29.02 8.99 -21.53
C ALA A 323 30.27 9.66 -22.10
N LEU A 324 30.50 10.94 -21.82
CA LEU A 324 31.66 11.72 -22.30
C LEU A 324 32.93 11.52 -21.45
N LYS A 325 32.84 10.99 -20.23
CA LYS A 325 34.00 10.88 -19.30
C LYS A 325 35.18 10.05 -19.84
N LYS A 326 34.91 9.16 -20.79
CA LYS A 326 35.96 8.29 -21.39
C LYS A 326 36.83 9.03 -22.42
N ASP A 327 36.21 9.99 -23.10
CA ASP A 327 36.82 10.61 -24.30
C ASP A 327 37.27 12.05 -24.07
N PHE A 328 36.86 12.66 -22.94
CA PHE A 328 37.11 14.08 -22.64
C PHE A 328 37.97 14.24 -21.35
N THR A 329 38.87 15.24 -21.39
CA THR A 329 39.58 15.70 -20.21
C THR A 329 38.64 16.41 -19.25
N LYS A 330 39.06 16.60 -17.98
CA LYS A 330 38.23 17.30 -16.96
C LYS A 330 37.92 18.74 -17.39
N GLU A 331 38.81 19.40 -18.08
CA GLU A 331 38.64 20.76 -18.58
C GLU A 331 37.58 20.78 -19.70
N GLN A 332 37.71 19.88 -20.66
CA GLN A 332 36.74 19.74 -21.75
C GLN A 332 35.36 19.38 -21.25
N LEU A 333 35.25 18.52 -20.21
CA LEU A 333 33.96 18.18 -19.60
C LEU A 333 33.25 19.41 -19.05
N LYS A 334 33.95 20.38 -18.45
CA LYS A 334 33.39 21.62 -17.91
C LYS A 334 32.71 22.51 -18.96
N GLU A 335 33.17 22.42 -20.21
CA GLU A 335 32.63 23.20 -21.31
C GLU A 335 31.38 22.55 -21.93
N THR A 336 31.09 21.28 -21.60
CA THR A 336 29.91 20.57 -22.11
C THR A 336 28.63 21.13 -21.57
N ILE A 337 27.55 21.06 -22.40
CA ILE A 337 26.20 21.45 -22.00
C ILE A 337 25.75 20.64 -20.78
N ALA A 338 26.04 19.33 -20.74
CA ALA A 338 25.68 18.45 -19.62
C ALA A 338 26.31 18.94 -18.28
N TYR A 339 27.60 19.30 -18.29
CA TYR A 339 28.25 19.81 -17.07
C TYR A 339 27.69 21.17 -16.63
N GLN A 340 27.43 22.06 -17.57
CA GLN A 340 26.86 23.38 -17.29
C GLN A 340 25.45 23.27 -16.72
N ALA A 341 24.60 22.35 -17.24
CA ALA A 341 23.27 22.06 -16.69
C ALA A 341 23.39 21.49 -15.27
N MET A 342 24.26 20.50 -15.06
CA MET A 342 24.52 19.91 -13.74
C MET A 342 25.00 20.93 -12.71
N SER A 343 25.84 21.88 -13.12
CA SER A 343 26.35 22.97 -12.27
C SER A 343 25.20 23.89 -11.81
N ARG A 344 24.33 24.33 -12.74
CA ARG A 344 23.17 25.18 -12.43
C ARG A 344 22.16 24.47 -11.54
N ILE A 345 21.83 23.21 -11.85
CA ILE A 345 20.97 22.37 -11.00
C ILE A 345 21.60 22.20 -9.60
N GLY A 346 22.93 22.01 -9.54
CA GLY A 346 23.68 21.91 -8.28
C GLY A 346 23.54 23.14 -7.38
N ILE A 347 23.42 24.34 -7.96
CA ILE A 347 23.18 25.58 -7.19
C ILE A 347 21.81 25.51 -6.50
N LEU A 348 20.77 25.05 -7.20
CA LEU A 348 19.43 24.91 -6.63
C LEU A 348 19.43 23.97 -5.42
N TYR A 349 20.08 22.81 -5.52
CA TYR A 349 20.20 21.88 -4.39
C TYR A 349 21.00 22.45 -3.21
N LYS A 350 22.05 23.26 -3.47
CA LYS A 350 22.77 23.94 -2.40
C LYS A 350 21.92 24.97 -1.67
N ILE A 351 21.06 25.70 -2.40
CA ILE A 351 20.12 26.63 -1.78
C ILE A 351 19.15 25.86 -0.89
N GLU A 352 18.57 24.76 -1.38
CA GLU A 352 17.65 23.91 -0.60
C GLU A 352 18.32 23.35 0.68
N GLU A 353 19.60 22.94 0.60
CA GLU A 353 20.37 22.50 1.77
C GLU A 353 20.53 23.62 2.82
N MET A 354 20.82 24.85 2.37
CA MET A 354 20.97 26.01 3.27
C MET A 354 19.67 26.40 3.97
N ILE A 355 18.53 26.23 3.28
CA ILE A 355 17.22 26.62 3.81
C ILE A 355 16.46 25.45 4.43
N HIS A 356 17.03 24.24 4.48
CA HIS A 356 16.36 23.00 4.88
C HIS A 356 15.59 23.12 6.21
N ASN A 357 16.21 23.72 7.21
CA ASN A 357 15.66 23.85 8.57
C ASN A 357 14.81 25.12 8.79
N LYS A 358 14.57 25.93 7.76
CA LYS A 358 13.74 27.13 7.87
C LYS A 358 12.25 26.78 7.85
N ALA A 359 11.42 27.66 8.41
CA ALA A 359 9.97 27.57 8.30
C ALA A 359 9.51 27.66 6.83
N PRO A 360 8.37 27.07 6.48
CA PRO A 360 7.89 27.08 5.08
C PRO A 360 7.80 28.49 4.47
N GLU A 361 7.34 29.49 5.23
CA GLU A 361 7.24 30.87 4.78
C GLU A 361 8.61 31.45 4.47
N GLU A 362 9.61 31.19 5.31
CA GLU A 362 10.97 31.63 5.09
C GLU A 362 11.62 30.88 3.90
N LYS A 363 11.32 29.57 3.74
CA LYS A 363 11.76 28.82 2.55
C LYS A 363 11.21 29.44 1.28
N TYR A 364 9.91 29.77 1.27
CA TYR A 364 9.28 30.43 0.13
C TYR A 364 9.99 31.75 -0.22
N GLU A 365 10.23 32.64 0.76
CA GLU A 365 10.92 33.91 0.54
C GLU A 365 12.34 33.73 0.00
N GLU A 366 13.10 32.81 0.58
CA GLU A 366 14.47 32.53 0.11
C GLU A 366 14.49 31.94 -1.30
N ARG A 367 13.52 31.07 -1.63
CA ARG A 367 13.35 30.53 -2.98
C ARG A 367 13.05 31.63 -3.99
N GLN A 368 12.18 32.61 -3.62
CA GLN A 368 11.93 33.75 -4.52
C GLN A 368 13.19 34.59 -4.76
N LYS A 369 14.02 34.79 -3.73
CA LYS A 369 15.24 35.61 -3.81
C LYS A 369 16.39 34.90 -4.53
N GLN A 370 16.59 33.60 -4.26
CA GLN A 370 17.78 32.86 -4.68
C GLN A 370 17.49 31.82 -5.75
N SER A 371 16.48 30.95 -5.55
CA SER A 371 16.23 29.82 -6.44
C SER A 371 15.51 30.23 -7.73
N ARG A 372 14.54 31.16 -7.66
CA ARG A 372 13.78 31.62 -8.84
C ARG A 372 14.69 32.18 -9.92
N PRO A 373 15.62 33.13 -9.64
CA PRO A 373 16.52 33.63 -10.68
C PRO A 373 17.39 32.56 -11.32
N VAL A 374 17.87 31.61 -10.53
CA VAL A 374 18.70 30.49 -11.03
C VAL A 374 17.87 29.54 -11.90
N MET A 375 16.64 29.26 -11.48
CA MET A 375 15.72 28.40 -12.24
C MET A 375 15.33 29.06 -13.57
N ASP A 376 14.98 30.33 -13.56
CA ASP A 376 14.60 31.06 -14.77
C ASP A 376 15.78 31.15 -15.74
N ALA A 377 16.98 31.46 -15.25
CA ALA A 377 18.20 31.47 -16.07
C ALA A 377 18.58 30.08 -16.61
N LEU A 378 18.31 29.00 -15.86
CA LEU A 378 18.50 27.64 -16.34
C LEU A 378 17.59 27.35 -17.54
N PHE A 379 16.29 27.65 -17.43
CA PHE A 379 15.33 27.38 -18.50
C PHE A 379 15.53 28.26 -19.72
N GLU A 380 15.79 29.59 -19.52
CA GLU A 380 16.14 30.47 -20.62
C GLU A 380 17.35 29.95 -21.40
N TRP A 381 18.40 29.52 -20.68
CA TRP A 381 19.58 28.93 -21.31
C TRP A 381 19.27 27.60 -22.02
N LEU A 382 18.46 26.72 -21.43
CA LEU A 382 18.07 25.44 -22.07
C LEU A 382 17.29 25.66 -23.37
N HIS A 383 16.40 26.66 -23.40
CA HIS A 383 15.70 27.03 -24.65
C HIS A 383 16.69 27.49 -25.74
N THR A 384 17.78 28.21 -25.39
CA THR A 384 18.80 28.58 -26.38
C THR A 384 19.61 27.39 -26.87
N MET A 385 19.70 26.32 -26.09
CA MET A 385 20.47 25.12 -26.43
C MET A 385 19.65 24.08 -27.23
N GLU A 386 18.32 24.14 -27.19
CA GLU A 386 17.44 23.14 -27.81
C GLU A 386 17.74 22.92 -29.30
N ASP A 387 17.90 24.01 -30.07
CA ASP A 387 18.15 23.94 -31.51
C ASP A 387 19.62 23.58 -31.85
N SER A 388 20.52 23.61 -30.86
CA SER A 388 21.95 23.37 -31.07
C SER A 388 22.36 21.91 -30.90
N VAL A 389 21.44 21.01 -30.47
CA VAL A 389 21.71 19.62 -30.15
C VAL A 389 20.88 18.67 -30.99
N ASP A 390 21.42 17.48 -31.27
CA ASP A 390 20.63 16.39 -31.85
C ASP A 390 19.66 15.84 -30.81
N ARG A 391 18.36 15.91 -31.10
CA ARG A 391 17.27 15.44 -30.25
C ARG A 391 17.33 13.95 -29.91
N SER A 392 17.99 13.15 -30.75
CA SER A 392 18.19 11.71 -30.53
C SER A 392 19.38 11.40 -29.61
N SER A 393 20.23 12.37 -29.31
CA SER A 393 21.38 12.22 -28.42
C SER A 393 20.95 12.21 -26.96
N LEU A 394 21.82 11.68 -26.06
CA LEU A 394 21.58 11.71 -24.61
C LEU A 394 21.42 13.14 -24.06
N ILE A 395 22.15 14.10 -24.61
CA ILE A 395 22.03 15.50 -24.21
C ILE A 395 20.73 16.12 -24.74
N GLY A 396 20.33 15.81 -25.98
CA GLY A 396 19.06 16.24 -26.55
C GLY A 396 17.87 15.68 -25.77
N ASP A 397 17.88 14.39 -25.40
CA ASP A 397 16.84 13.79 -24.53
C ASP A 397 16.80 14.49 -23.16
N ALA A 398 17.94 14.82 -22.55
CA ALA A 398 18.00 15.51 -21.27
C ALA A 398 17.39 16.93 -21.36
N ILE A 399 17.69 17.68 -22.40
CA ILE A 399 17.15 19.03 -22.63
C ILE A 399 15.66 18.96 -22.88
N LEU A 400 15.19 18.14 -23.83
CA LEU A 400 13.79 18.02 -24.20
C LEU A 400 12.93 17.57 -23.01
N TYR A 401 13.41 16.57 -22.24
CA TYR A 401 12.72 16.13 -21.04
C TYR A 401 12.57 17.31 -20.04
N THR A 402 13.65 18.03 -19.79
CA THR A 402 13.66 19.12 -18.82
C THR A 402 12.74 20.26 -19.25
N LEU A 403 12.77 20.67 -20.52
CA LEU A 403 11.88 21.67 -21.08
C LEU A 403 10.40 21.25 -21.04
N ASN A 404 10.09 20.00 -21.41
CA ASN A 404 8.73 19.48 -21.33
C ASN A 404 8.20 19.43 -19.88
N GLN A 405 9.07 19.40 -18.89
CA GLN A 405 8.72 19.39 -17.47
C GLN A 405 8.82 20.79 -16.82
N GLU A 406 9.14 21.85 -17.56
CA GLU A 406 9.42 23.20 -17.01
C GLU A 406 8.34 23.67 -16.04
N ALA A 407 7.07 23.63 -16.46
CA ALA A 407 5.94 24.10 -15.65
C ALA A 407 5.84 23.32 -14.32
N TYR A 408 6.10 22.03 -14.34
CA TYR A 408 6.04 21.17 -13.15
C TYR A 408 7.26 21.33 -12.26
N LEU A 409 8.45 21.47 -12.85
CA LEU A 409 9.70 21.66 -12.12
C LEU A 409 9.79 23.02 -11.42
N LYS A 410 9.14 24.04 -11.94
CA LYS A 410 9.06 25.37 -11.30
C LYS A 410 8.10 25.43 -10.12
N ARG A 411 7.20 24.44 -9.96
CA ARG A 411 6.16 24.47 -8.93
C ARG A 411 6.67 24.44 -7.50
N TYR A 412 7.82 23.81 -7.22
CA TYR A 412 8.37 23.83 -5.87
C TYR A 412 8.70 25.23 -5.35
N LEU A 413 8.79 26.22 -6.26
CA LEU A 413 8.97 27.63 -5.92
C LEU A 413 7.67 28.32 -5.42
N GLU A 414 6.52 27.68 -5.57
CA GLU A 414 5.22 28.27 -5.24
C GLU A 414 4.90 28.16 -3.75
N ASP A 415 5.48 27.19 -3.04
CA ASP A 415 5.17 26.92 -1.63
C ASP A 415 6.39 26.34 -0.92
N GLY A 416 6.67 26.78 0.31
CA GLY A 416 7.82 26.33 1.10
C GLY A 416 7.73 24.90 1.63
N HIS A 417 6.53 24.29 1.61
CA HIS A 417 6.33 22.88 1.97
C HIS A 417 6.72 21.93 0.83
N LEU A 418 6.76 22.40 -0.40
CA LEU A 418 7.08 21.56 -1.55
C LEU A 418 8.55 21.16 -1.56
N SER A 419 8.82 19.92 -1.93
CA SER A 419 10.19 19.44 -2.18
C SER A 419 10.60 19.71 -3.62
N ILE A 420 11.90 20.01 -3.83
CA ILE A 420 12.50 20.17 -5.16
C ILE A 420 12.52 18.86 -5.96
N ASP A 421 12.40 17.73 -5.27
CA ASP A 421 12.44 16.38 -5.86
C ASP A 421 11.52 15.40 -5.15
N ASN A 422 11.40 14.19 -5.74
CA ASN A 422 10.58 13.09 -5.24
C ASN A 422 11.41 12.02 -4.50
N ASN A 423 12.56 12.37 -3.94
CA ASN A 423 13.46 11.41 -3.31
C ASN A 423 12.85 10.73 -2.08
N SER A 424 11.85 11.33 -1.44
CA SER A 424 11.12 10.73 -0.32
C SER A 424 10.36 9.49 -0.77
N ALA A 425 9.66 9.54 -1.90
CA ALA A 425 8.97 8.38 -2.48
C ALA A 425 9.96 7.31 -2.99
N GLU A 426 11.05 7.72 -3.63
CA GLU A 426 12.09 6.79 -4.07
C GLU A 426 12.73 6.04 -2.87
N ARG A 427 12.95 6.73 -1.73
CA ARG A 427 13.46 6.11 -0.50
C ARG A 427 12.47 5.10 0.08
N ALA A 428 11.17 5.44 0.11
CA ALA A 428 10.12 4.54 0.58
C ALA A 428 10.06 3.26 -0.27
N LEU A 429 10.20 3.37 -1.58
CA LEU A 429 10.25 2.22 -2.49
C LEU A 429 11.52 1.37 -2.35
N LYS A 430 12.59 1.87 -1.75
CA LYS A 430 13.88 1.16 -1.67
C LYS A 430 13.76 -0.17 -0.92
N ASN A 431 13.11 -0.18 0.25
CA ASN A 431 12.94 -1.40 1.03
C ASN A 431 12.06 -2.42 0.30
N PHE A 432 11.00 -1.96 -0.36
CA PHE A 432 10.20 -2.80 -1.24
C PHE A 432 11.03 -3.38 -2.40
N ALA A 433 11.85 -2.57 -3.06
CA ALA A 433 12.70 -3.01 -4.17
C ALA A 433 13.77 -4.03 -3.73
N VAL A 434 14.37 -3.85 -2.54
CA VAL A 434 15.28 -4.82 -1.93
C VAL A 434 14.57 -6.12 -1.61
N GLY A 435 13.40 -6.04 -0.98
CA GLY A 435 12.56 -7.18 -0.68
C GLY A 435 12.21 -7.97 -1.95
N ARG A 436 11.72 -7.29 -2.99
CA ARG A 436 11.39 -7.89 -4.27
C ARG A 436 12.56 -8.67 -4.90
N ARG A 437 13.80 -8.20 -4.77
CA ARG A 437 14.98 -8.95 -5.24
C ARG A 437 15.21 -10.25 -4.47
N ASN A 438 14.68 -10.38 -3.25
CA ASN A 438 14.83 -11.57 -2.43
C ASN A 438 13.76 -12.64 -2.70
N TRP A 439 12.51 -12.25 -3.00
CA TRP A 439 11.41 -13.19 -3.27
C TRP A 439 10.83 -13.11 -4.68
N LEU A 440 11.34 -12.26 -5.56
CA LEU A 440 11.10 -12.10 -6.99
C LEU A 440 9.64 -11.76 -7.36
N PHE A 441 8.64 -12.47 -6.86
CA PHE A 441 7.23 -12.31 -7.23
C PHE A 441 6.30 -12.51 -6.02
N ALA A 442 5.05 -12.07 -6.18
CA ALA A 442 3.94 -12.47 -5.32
C ALA A 442 3.15 -13.59 -6.03
N LYS A 443 2.76 -14.63 -5.27
CA LYS A 443 2.03 -15.76 -5.83
C LYS A 443 0.58 -15.43 -6.19
N SER A 444 -0.03 -14.51 -5.45
CA SER A 444 -1.45 -14.16 -5.62
C SER A 444 -1.69 -12.66 -5.43
N VAL A 445 -2.79 -12.17 -6.00
CA VAL A 445 -3.29 -10.80 -5.80
C VAL A 445 -3.48 -10.48 -4.32
N ARG A 446 -4.12 -11.39 -3.57
CA ARG A 446 -4.28 -11.21 -2.11
C ARG A 446 -2.94 -11.10 -1.38
N GLY A 447 -1.92 -11.87 -1.81
CA GLY A 447 -0.57 -11.79 -1.25
C GLY A 447 0.11 -10.46 -1.57
N ALA A 448 -0.09 -9.92 -2.78
CA ALA A 448 0.42 -8.61 -3.17
C ALA A 448 -0.27 -7.49 -2.37
N GLY A 449 -1.61 -7.52 -2.26
CA GLY A 449 -2.37 -6.57 -1.44
C GLY A 449 -2.00 -6.64 0.05
N ALA A 450 -1.84 -7.85 0.62
CA ALA A 450 -1.37 -8.01 1.98
C ALA A 450 0.05 -7.44 2.17
N SER A 451 0.92 -7.58 1.16
CA SER A 451 2.26 -6.97 1.20
C SER A 451 2.19 -5.45 1.19
N ALA A 452 1.31 -4.86 0.38
CA ALA A 452 1.07 -3.41 0.39
C ALA A 452 0.67 -2.92 1.79
N LEU A 453 -0.31 -3.58 2.43
CA LEU A 453 -0.75 -3.24 3.79
C LEU A 453 0.40 -3.35 4.81
N VAL A 454 1.16 -4.44 4.80
CA VAL A 454 2.25 -4.63 5.78
C VAL A 454 3.38 -3.63 5.55
N TYR A 455 3.78 -3.38 4.29
CA TYR A 455 4.76 -2.34 3.98
C TYR A 455 4.29 -0.96 4.44
N SER A 456 3.03 -0.60 4.21
CA SER A 456 2.47 0.68 4.67
C SER A 456 2.62 0.86 6.18
N ILE A 457 2.27 -0.17 6.95
CA ILE A 457 2.39 -0.14 8.41
C ILE A 457 3.86 -0.10 8.86
N THR A 458 4.73 -0.91 8.26
CA THR A 458 6.14 -1.00 8.70
C THR A 458 6.97 0.20 8.29
N GLU A 459 6.81 0.72 7.07
CA GLU A 459 7.53 1.91 6.61
C GLU A 459 7.06 3.16 7.36
N THR A 460 5.75 3.30 7.58
CA THR A 460 5.24 4.40 8.42
C THR A 460 5.75 4.31 9.86
N ALA A 461 5.83 3.11 10.42
CA ALA A 461 6.41 2.92 11.75
C ALA A 461 7.88 3.37 11.81
N LEU A 462 8.67 3.05 10.78
CA LEU A 462 10.08 3.47 10.69
C LEU A 462 10.20 5.00 10.58
N LEU A 463 9.36 5.66 9.78
CA LEU A 463 9.35 7.12 9.66
C LEU A 463 9.01 7.81 10.99
N ASN A 464 8.15 7.19 11.80
CA ASN A 464 7.75 7.69 13.13
C ASN A 464 8.65 7.16 14.26
N HIS A 465 9.85 6.73 13.95
CA HIS A 465 10.85 6.28 14.91
C HIS A 465 10.37 5.14 15.83
N LEU A 466 9.52 4.26 15.32
CA LEU A 466 9.08 3.07 16.02
C LEU A 466 10.00 1.88 15.71
N LYS A 467 9.99 0.89 16.60
CA LYS A 467 10.59 -0.43 16.40
C LYS A 467 9.55 -1.32 15.70
N PRO A 468 9.66 -1.65 14.40
CA PRO A 468 8.58 -2.29 13.66
C PRO A 468 8.09 -3.60 14.30
N TYR A 469 8.98 -4.45 14.80
CA TYR A 469 8.59 -5.68 15.47
C TYR A 469 7.74 -5.43 16.73
N ALA A 470 8.20 -4.51 17.58
CA ALA A 470 7.48 -4.20 18.82
C ALA A 470 6.11 -3.56 18.53
N TYR A 471 6.08 -2.64 17.55
CA TYR A 471 4.87 -2.00 17.10
C TYR A 471 3.87 -2.98 16.50
N LEU A 472 4.30 -3.84 15.55
CA LEU A 472 3.44 -4.89 14.98
C LEU A 472 2.90 -5.83 16.05
N THR A 473 3.75 -6.23 17.02
CA THR A 473 3.33 -7.08 18.13
C THR A 473 2.23 -6.41 18.94
N TYR A 474 2.40 -5.14 19.27
CA TYR A 474 1.45 -4.36 20.04
C TYR A 474 0.11 -4.19 19.31
N ILE A 475 0.14 -3.70 18.06
CA ILE A 475 -1.10 -3.44 17.33
C ILE A 475 -1.89 -4.73 17.03
N LEU A 476 -1.21 -5.85 16.72
CA LEU A 476 -1.89 -7.13 16.52
C LEU A 476 -2.51 -7.66 17.82
N ASP A 477 -1.90 -7.40 18.97
CA ASP A 477 -2.45 -7.74 20.27
C ASP A 477 -3.69 -6.91 20.60
N GLU A 478 -3.64 -5.60 20.39
CA GLU A 478 -4.79 -4.72 20.64
C GLU A 478 -5.93 -4.95 19.66
N LEU A 479 -5.64 -5.02 18.35
CA LEU A 479 -6.65 -5.22 17.31
C LEU A 479 -7.40 -6.54 17.47
N ARG A 480 -6.75 -7.64 17.94
CA ARG A 480 -7.45 -8.90 18.21
C ARG A 480 -8.46 -8.79 19.36
N LYS A 481 -8.26 -7.85 20.28
CA LYS A 481 -9.15 -7.59 21.43
C LYS A 481 -10.35 -6.72 21.06
N MET A 482 -10.20 -5.82 20.07
CA MET A 482 -11.25 -4.88 19.64
C MET A 482 -12.41 -5.54 18.90
N GLY A 483 -12.26 -6.80 18.46
CA GLY A 483 -13.32 -7.53 17.74
C GLY A 483 -13.38 -7.23 16.25
N ALA A 484 -14.58 -7.42 15.65
CA ALA A 484 -14.77 -7.33 14.19
C ALA A 484 -14.96 -5.88 13.68
N PHE A 485 -15.40 -4.98 14.54
CA PHE A 485 -15.75 -3.61 14.20
C PHE A 485 -15.11 -2.67 15.23
N PRO A 486 -13.79 -2.41 15.14
CA PRO A 486 -13.13 -1.49 16.03
C PRO A 486 -13.67 -0.06 15.84
N LYS A 487 -13.77 0.70 16.93
CA LYS A 487 -14.15 2.11 16.86
C LYS A 487 -12.97 2.92 16.32
N GLU A 488 -13.29 3.95 15.55
CA GLU A 488 -12.28 4.84 14.97
C GLU A 488 -11.38 5.47 16.04
N GLU A 489 -11.96 5.91 17.16
CA GLU A 489 -11.22 6.48 18.30
C GLU A 489 -10.21 5.50 18.92
N GLU A 490 -10.52 4.20 18.92
CA GLU A 490 -9.61 3.15 19.39
C GLU A 490 -8.49 2.89 18.38
N LEU A 491 -8.82 2.93 17.08
CA LEU A 491 -7.82 2.79 16.01
C LEU A 491 -6.85 3.97 15.97
N LYS A 492 -7.32 5.20 16.20
CA LYS A 492 -6.47 6.40 16.26
C LYS A 492 -5.35 6.28 17.27
N LYS A 493 -5.57 5.60 18.40
CA LYS A 493 -4.55 5.33 19.41
C LYS A 493 -3.45 4.37 18.94
N LEU A 494 -3.71 3.61 17.89
CA LEU A 494 -2.77 2.65 17.31
C LEU A 494 -1.97 3.20 16.14
N LEU A 495 -2.29 4.41 15.66
CA LEU A 495 -1.58 5.04 14.55
C LEU A 495 -0.09 5.24 14.89
N PRO A 496 0.83 5.10 13.92
CA PRO A 496 2.27 5.16 14.17
C PRO A 496 2.76 6.46 14.83
N TRP A 497 2.05 7.56 14.66
CA TRP A 497 2.35 8.86 15.26
C TRP A 497 1.59 9.13 16.57
N SER A 498 0.75 8.20 17.02
CA SER A 498 -0.04 8.38 18.25
C SER A 498 0.85 8.48 19.49
N GLU A 499 0.54 9.41 20.38
CA GLU A 499 1.20 9.55 21.68
C GLU A 499 0.83 8.42 22.64
N ASP A 500 -0.32 7.76 22.44
CA ASP A 500 -0.81 6.64 23.24
C ASP A 500 0.01 5.35 23.09
N LEU A 501 0.92 5.29 22.10
CA LEU A 501 1.76 4.11 21.87
C LEU A 501 2.73 3.88 23.03
N PRO A 502 2.89 2.62 23.51
CA PRO A 502 3.83 2.29 24.57
C PRO A 502 5.26 2.70 24.24
N GLU A 503 5.99 3.18 25.25
CA GLU A 503 7.37 3.64 25.07
C GLU A 503 8.31 2.56 24.51
N TYR A 504 8.06 1.28 24.82
CA TYR A 504 8.87 0.20 24.28
C TYR A 504 8.76 0.02 22.76
N CYS A 505 7.70 0.57 22.15
CA CYS A 505 7.55 0.63 20.69
C CYS A 505 8.45 1.69 20.05
N ARG A 506 8.92 2.68 20.80
CA ARG A 506 9.70 3.81 20.30
C ARG A 506 11.20 3.50 20.29
N THR A 507 11.92 4.00 19.29
CA THR A 507 13.38 3.97 19.29
C THR A 507 13.91 5.06 20.22
N LYS A 508 14.97 4.74 20.99
CA LYS A 508 15.69 5.79 21.71
C LYS A 508 16.53 6.52 20.66
N LEU A 509 16.14 7.73 20.29
CA LEU A 509 16.95 8.59 19.45
C LEU A 509 18.31 8.77 20.14
N LYS A 510 19.40 8.45 19.45
CA LYS A 510 20.72 8.95 19.84
C LYS A 510 20.64 10.47 19.64
N LYS A 511 20.64 11.21 20.76
CA LYS A 511 20.83 12.67 20.74
C LYS A 511 22.17 13.02 20.13
#